data_835bee54ac104d30a60ac46df30648f3
#
_entry.id   835bee54ac104d30a60ac46df30648f3
#
_cell.length_a   1.000
_cell.length_b   1.000
_cell.length_c   1.000
_cell.angle_alpha   90.00
_cell.angle_beta   90.00
_cell.angle_gamma   90.00
#
_symmetry.space_group_name_H-M   'P 1'
#
loop_
_entity.id
_entity.type
_entity.pdbx_description
1 polymer ?
#
loop_
_entity_poly.entity_id
_entity_poly.type
_entity_poly.pdbx_seq_one_letter_code
_entity_poly.pdbx_strand_id
1 'polypeptide(L)'
;VVHGGGRAITRALNQAGIETRFEQGYRVTTPKSVEVVEQVLSREINPGIVGMINELGGKARGFSGTEIFHCKPFRPLGQTGEPLDIGLVGEVTGVNTAPLLECIAQDITPVISPTATGEDGQVYNCNADVAAGQAAVALRPKRLVYMSDVPGLLQNPDDPASVISHLPVAEVEALKAGGVISKGMIPKVDSAVTAVAAGVEKVFFIDGRFSHSLLLEIFTDAGVGTEIAEK
;
A
#
# COMPACT_ATOMS: atom_id res chain seq x y z
N VAL A 1 0.21 10.10 -3.47
CA VAL A 1 1.15 8.98 -3.38
C VAL A 1 1.12 8.44 -1.96
N VAL A 2 0.98 7.10 -1.79
CA VAL A 2 1.22 6.41 -0.51
C VAL A 2 2.46 5.55 -0.71
N HIS A 3 3.45 5.66 0.19
CA HIS A 3 4.72 4.94 0.02
C HIS A 3 4.90 3.85 1.07
N GLY A 4 5.73 2.86 0.77
CA GLY A 4 6.21 1.88 1.74
C GLY A 4 7.59 2.24 2.29
N GLY A 5 8.19 1.29 3.05
CA GLY A 5 9.52 1.51 3.64
C GLY A 5 10.12 0.25 4.28
N GLY A 6 9.60 -0.93 3.96
CA GLY A 6 9.91 -2.18 4.67
C GLY A 6 11.41 -2.46 4.87
N ARG A 7 12.24 -2.26 3.83
CA ARG A 7 13.70 -2.46 3.91
C ARG A 7 14.39 -1.44 4.81
N ALA A 8 13.98 -0.18 4.74
CA ALA A 8 14.53 0.89 5.58
C ALA A 8 14.15 0.70 7.05
N ILE A 9 12.88 0.34 7.32
CA ILE A 9 12.40 0.00 8.66
C ILE A 9 13.22 -1.16 9.25
N THR A 10 13.40 -2.25 8.49
CA THR A 10 14.19 -3.40 8.97
C THR A 10 15.61 -2.99 9.32
N ARG A 11 16.25 -2.17 8.49
CA ARG A 11 17.60 -1.65 8.75
C ARG A 11 17.65 -0.82 10.03
N ALA A 12 16.70 0.10 10.20
CA ALA A 12 16.65 0.98 11.37
C ALA A 12 16.37 0.21 12.67
N LEU A 13 15.46 -0.77 12.64
CA LEU A 13 15.18 -1.63 13.79
C LEU A 13 16.42 -2.44 14.19
N ASN A 14 17.14 -3.03 13.20
CA ASN A 14 18.38 -3.76 13.46
C ASN A 14 19.46 -2.85 14.07
N GLN A 15 19.60 -1.61 13.59
CA GLN A 15 20.55 -0.62 14.14
C GLN A 15 20.17 -0.23 15.59
N ALA A 16 18.88 -0.21 15.90
CA ALA A 16 18.38 0.05 17.25
C ALA A 16 18.41 -1.17 18.17
N GLY A 17 18.88 -2.34 17.69
CA GLY A 17 18.89 -3.59 18.45
C GLY A 17 17.50 -4.16 18.71
N ILE A 18 16.51 -3.80 17.89
CA ILE A 18 15.14 -4.27 18.00
C ILE A 18 14.93 -5.44 17.03
N GLU A 19 14.52 -6.57 17.53
CA GLU A 19 14.26 -7.76 16.72
C GLU A 19 13.06 -7.51 15.79
N THR A 20 13.21 -7.95 14.53
CA THR A 20 12.16 -7.89 13.53
C THR A 20 11.51 -9.26 13.37
N ARG A 21 10.21 -9.36 13.64
CA ARG A 21 9.40 -10.56 13.43
C ARG A 21 8.24 -10.27 12.50
N PHE A 22 7.86 -11.26 11.69
CA PHE A 22 6.70 -11.19 10.81
C PHE A 22 5.75 -12.33 11.14
N GLU A 23 4.45 -12.02 11.17
CA GLU A 23 3.36 -12.98 11.28
C GLU A 23 2.42 -12.78 10.10
N GLN A 24 2.20 -13.81 9.31
CA GLN A 24 1.34 -13.77 8.11
C GLN A 24 1.66 -12.62 7.14
N GLY A 25 2.93 -12.22 7.06
CA GLY A 25 3.36 -11.10 6.20
C GLY A 25 3.26 -9.72 6.86
N TYR A 26 2.67 -9.59 8.02
CA TYR A 26 2.62 -8.37 8.81
C TYR A 26 3.81 -8.28 9.77
N ARG A 27 4.42 -7.09 9.87
CA ARG A 27 5.48 -6.84 10.85
C ARG A 27 4.87 -6.75 12.24
N VAL A 28 5.25 -7.65 13.15
CA VAL A 28 4.91 -7.51 14.57
C VAL A 28 5.53 -6.22 15.09
N THR A 29 4.70 -5.31 15.60
CA THR A 29 5.10 -3.94 15.92
C THR A 29 4.88 -3.65 17.40
N THR A 30 5.96 -3.65 18.16
CA THR A 30 5.94 -3.29 19.60
C THR A 30 5.87 -1.76 19.76
N PRO A 31 5.57 -1.23 20.97
CA PRO A 31 5.64 0.21 21.23
C PRO A 31 6.99 0.85 20.87
N LYS A 32 8.12 0.17 21.13
CA LYS A 32 9.44 0.63 20.70
C LYS A 32 9.64 0.58 19.19
N SER A 33 9.08 -0.45 18.55
CA SER A 33 9.19 -0.60 17.09
C SER A 33 8.39 0.46 16.34
N VAL A 34 7.20 0.84 16.84
CA VAL A 34 6.35 1.82 16.13
C VAL A 34 6.99 3.21 16.10
N GLU A 35 7.74 3.59 17.13
CA GLU A 35 8.49 4.84 17.14
C GLU A 35 9.54 4.89 16.02
N VAL A 36 10.28 3.79 15.83
CA VAL A 36 11.24 3.66 14.73
C VAL A 36 10.54 3.63 13.37
N VAL A 37 9.42 2.92 13.27
CA VAL A 37 8.60 2.86 12.04
C VAL A 37 8.13 4.26 11.64
N GLU A 38 7.57 5.01 12.58
CA GLU A 38 7.08 6.38 12.34
C GLU A 38 8.23 7.31 11.96
N GLN A 39 9.37 7.24 12.67
CA GLN A 39 10.57 8.02 12.33
C GLN A 39 11.03 7.75 10.90
N VAL A 40 11.20 6.49 10.52
CA VAL A 40 11.67 6.10 9.18
C VAL A 40 10.68 6.51 8.09
N LEU A 41 9.40 6.21 8.29
CA LEU A 41 8.40 6.46 7.25
C LEU A 41 8.09 7.95 7.08
N SER A 42 7.78 8.65 8.18
CA SER A 42 7.26 10.02 8.13
C SER A 42 8.35 11.09 8.14
N ARG A 43 9.57 10.79 8.69
CA ARG A 43 10.63 11.80 8.86
C ARG A 43 11.86 11.56 8.00
N GLU A 44 11.99 10.40 7.36
CA GLU A 44 13.12 10.09 6.48
C GLU A 44 12.66 9.83 5.04
N ILE A 45 11.79 8.81 4.82
CA ILE A 45 11.37 8.43 3.47
C ILE A 45 10.43 9.48 2.87
N ASN A 46 9.42 9.91 3.61
CA ASN A 46 8.42 10.86 3.13
C ASN A 46 9.05 12.18 2.64
N PRO A 47 9.89 12.87 3.44
CA PRO A 47 10.57 14.08 2.98
C PRO A 47 11.53 13.81 1.82
N GLY A 48 12.16 12.65 1.76
CA GLY A 48 13.03 12.27 0.63
C GLY A 48 12.27 12.17 -0.69
N ILE A 49 11.07 11.56 -0.69
CA ILE A 49 10.21 11.48 -1.88
C ILE A 49 9.72 12.87 -2.28
N VAL A 50 9.26 13.67 -1.32
CA VAL A 50 8.83 15.05 -1.54
C VAL A 50 9.95 15.89 -2.16
N GLY A 51 11.17 15.77 -1.60
CA GLY A 51 12.36 16.46 -2.13
C GLY A 51 12.64 16.09 -3.58
N MET A 52 12.68 14.79 -3.90
CA MET A 52 12.92 14.32 -5.27
C MET A 52 11.86 14.84 -6.26
N ILE A 53 10.58 14.82 -5.91
CA ILE A 53 9.52 15.34 -6.78
C ILE A 53 9.73 16.85 -7.05
N ASN A 54 10.04 17.61 -6.00
CA ASN A 54 10.23 19.06 -6.11
C ASN A 54 11.51 19.41 -6.88
N GLU A 55 12.61 18.67 -6.70
CA GLU A 55 13.87 18.83 -7.44
C GLU A 55 13.70 18.56 -8.94
N LEU A 56 12.80 17.65 -9.31
CA LEU A 56 12.44 17.35 -10.69
C LEU A 56 11.42 18.33 -11.30
N GLY A 57 11.09 19.42 -10.60
CA GLY A 57 10.17 20.44 -11.06
C GLY A 57 8.68 20.16 -10.79
N GLY A 58 8.36 19.08 -10.07
CA GLY A 58 7.02 18.81 -9.57
C GLY A 58 6.70 19.68 -8.35
N LYS A 59 5.47 19.52 -7.84
CA LYS A 59 5.04 20.11 -6.57
C LYS A 59 4.53 19.00 -5.68
N ALA A 60 5.16 18.78 -4.52
CA ALA A 60 4.72 17.76 -3.58
C ALA A 60 4.70 18.30 -2.14
N ARG A 61 3.78 17.76 -1.35
CA ARG A 61 3.66 18.01 0.10
C ARG A 61 3.56 16.69 0.84
N GLY A 62 4.37 16.53 1.87
CA GLY A 62 4.39 15.37 2.75
C GLY A 62 3.34 15.44 3.86
N PHE A 63 2.79 14.29 4.20
CA PHE A 63 1.91 14.09 5.35
C PHE A 63 2.36 12.87 6.13
N SER A 64 2.41 12.98 7.46
CA SER A 64 2.39 11.78 8.27
C SER A 64 1.04 11.09 8.09
N GLY A 65 1.06 9.75 8.00
CA GLY A 65 -0.18 9.01 7.93
C GLY A 65 -1.06 9.21 9.16
N THR A 66 -0.49 9.58 10.29
CA THR A 66 -1.23 9.92 11.52
C THR A 66 -2.14 11.16 11.39
N GLU A 67 -1.87 12.02 10.42
CA GLU A 67 -2.71 13.18 10.08
C GLU A 67 -3.86 12.80 9.13
N ILE A 68 -3.69 11.69 8.42
CA ILE A 68 -4.55 11.28 7.31
C ILE A 68 -5.40 10.06 7.65
N PHE A 69 -4.80 9.04 8.30
CA PHE A 69 -5.45 7.76 8.54
C PHE A 69 -5.86 7.59 10.00
N HIS A 70 -7.09 7.15 10.20
CA HIS A 70 -7.60 6.62 11.46
C HIS A 70 -7.66 5.09 11.36
N CYS A 71 -7.37 4.41 12.46
CA CYS A 71 -7.35 2.96 12.49
C CYS A 71 -7.90 2.37 13.79
N LYS A 72 -8.23 1.09 13.73
CA LYS A 72 -8.38 0.20 14.90
C LYS A 72 -7.21 -0.81 14.91
N PRO A 73 -6.91 -1.46 16.05
CA PRO A 73 -5.95 -2.54 16.10
C PRO A 73 -6.30 -3.65 15.09
N PHE A 74 -5.34 -4.05 14.26
CA PHE A 74 -5.49 -5.19 13.36
C PHE A 74 -5.10 -6.48 14.07
N ARG A 75 -5.94 -7.50 13.96
CA ARG A 75 -5.74 -8.83 14.56
C ARG A 75 -6.03 -9.88 13.50
N PRO A 76 -5.02 -10.31 12.70
CA PRO A 76 -5.21 -11.36 11.72
C PRO A 76 -5.57 -12.69 12.44
N LEU A 77 -6.33 -13.55 11.75
CA LEU A 77 -6.66 -14.86 12.29
C LEU A 77 -5.49 -15.83 12.11
N GLY A 78 -5.14 -16.56 13.16
CA GLY A 78 -4.18 -17.64 13.12
C GLY A 78 -4.69 -18.86 12.35
N GLN A 79 -3.86 -19.90 12.29
CA GLN A 79 -4.20 -21.13 11.56
C GLN A 79 -5.41 -21.88 12.14
N THR A 80 -5.66 -21.75 13.43
CA THR A 80 -6.81 -22.36 14.14
C THR A 80 -7.98 -21.39 14.31
N GLY A 81 -7.90 -20.19 13.69
CA GLY A 81 -8.97 -19.18 13.68
C GLY A 81 -8.95 -18.22 14.88
N GLU A 82 -7.95 -18.30 15.76
CA GLU A 82 -7.75 -17.35 16.86
C GLU A 82 -7.17 -16.01 16.35
N PRO A 83 -7.57 -14.87 16.94
CA PRO A 83 -6.95 -13.59 16.67
C PRO A 83 -5.49 -13.57 17.16
N LEU A 84 -4.56 -13.22 16.28
CA LEU A 84 -3.14 -13.06 16.61
C LEU A 84 -2.86 -11.64 17.10
N ASP A 85 -2.13 -11.54 18.20
CA ASP A 85 -1.60 -10.26 18.66
C ASP A 85 -0.28 -9.96 17.94
N ILE A 86 -0.33 -8.99 17.05
CA ILE A 86 0.82 -8.48 16.30
C ILE A 86 1.22 -7.06 16.74
N GLY A 87 0.75 -6.62 17.91
CA GLY A 87 1.08 -5.34 18.53
C GLY A 87 0.39 -4.15 17.85
N LEU A 88 1.12 -3.06 17.69
CA LEU A 88 0.62 -1.80 17.13
C LEU A 88 0.60 -1.84 15.60
N VAL A 89 -0.17 -2.76 15.04
CA VAL A 89 -0.51 -2.81 13.62
C VAL A 89 -1.95 -2.37 13.45
N GLY A 90 -2.19 -1.43 12.54
CA GLY A 90 -3.49 -0.79 12.34
C GLY A 90 -4.20 -1.27 11.08
N GLU A 91 -5.51 -1.48 11.21
CA GLU A 91 -6.47 -1.59 10.12
C GLU A 91 -7.09 -0.21 9.90
N VAL A 92 -6.85 0.40 8.74
CA VAL A 92 -7.37 1.75 8.44
C VAL A 92 -8.89 1.70 8.33
N THR A 93 -9.57 2.53 9.13
CA THR A 93 -11.03 2.64 9.20
C THR A 93 -11.56 3.97 8.70
N GLY A 94 -10.69 4.98 8.58
CA GLY A 94 -11.08 6.32 8.12
C GLY A 94 -9.93 7.06 7.47
N VAL A 95 -10.26 7.97 6.56
CA VAL A 95 -9.30 8.82 5.83
C VAL A 95 -9.75 10.28 5.91
N ASN A 96 -8.90 11.14 6.44
CA ASN A 96 -9.08 12.58 6.38
C ASN A 96 -8.70 13.09 4.99
N THR A 97 -9.69 13.24 4.12
CA THR A 97 -9.49 13.64 2.72
C THR A 97 -9.28 15.15 2.53
N ALA A 98 -9.68 15.98 3.49
CA ALA A 98 -9.67 17.44 3.34
C ALA A 98 -8.29 18.00 2.95
N PRO A 99 -7.17 17.72 3.65
CA PRO A 99 -5.86 18.26 3.29
C PRO A 99 -5.34 17.66 1.97
N LEU A 100 -5.77 16.46 1.58
CA LEU A 100 -5.40 15.83 0.31
C LEU A 100 -6.09 16.53 -0.87
N LEU A 101 -7.39 16.80 -0.75
CA LEU A 101 -8.18 17.52 -1.76
C LEU A 101 -7.70 18.97 -1.90
N GLU A 102 -7.31 19.62 -0.81
CA GLU A 102 -6.70 20.96 -0.87
C GLU A 102 -5.40 20.95 -1.68
N CYS A 103 -4.51 19.98 -1.47
CA CYS A 103 -3.30 19.83 -2.28
C CYS A 103 -3.62 19.60 -3.76
N ILE A 104 -4.54 18.67 -4.07
CA ILE A 104 -4.93 18.32 -5.43
C ILE A 104 -5.51 19.55 -6.15
N ALA A 105 -6.34 20.36 -5.49
CA ALA A 105 -6.91 21.59 -6.05
C ALA A 105 -5.85 22.66 -6.40
N GLN A 106 -4.64 22.55 -5.83
CA GLN A 106 -3.50 23.43 -6.07
C GLN A 106 -2.42 22.81 -6.96
N ASP A 107 -2.71 21.68 -7.62
CA ASP A 107 -1.74 20.90 -8.41
C ASP A 107 -0.51 20.46 -7.57
N ILE A 108 -0.72 20.19 -6.28
CA ILE A 108 0.29 19.67 -5.37
C ILE A 108 0.04 18.17 -5.17
N THR A 109 1.06 17.35 -5.34
CA THR A 109 1.02 15.91 -5.09
C THR A 109 1.14 15.62 -3.59
N PRO A 110 0.08 15.11 -2.91
CA PRO A 110 0.22 14.67 -1.52
C PRO A 110 1.01 13.35 -1.45
N VAL A 111 2.01 13.29 -0.56
CA VAL A 111 2.82 12.11 -0.28
C VAL A 111 2.56 11.69 1.16
N ILE A 112 2.10 10.45 1.39
CA ILE A 112 1.57 10.00 2.67
C ILE A 112 2.34 8.78 3.15
N SER A 113 2.79 8.78 4.39
CA SER A 113 3.37 7.61 5.05
C SER A 113 2.28 6.66 5.56
N PRO A 114 2.50 5.33 5.59
CA PRO A 114 1.49 4.37 6.02
C PRO A 114 1.52 4.14 7.55
N THR A 115 1.35 5.19 8.31
CA THR A 115 1.07 5.16 9.74
C THR A 115 -0.35 5.69 9.98
N ALA A 116 -0.94 5.43 11.13
CA ALA A 116 -2.29 5.88 11.44
C ALA A 116 -2.43 6.23 12.93
N THR A 117 -3.42 7.04 13.27
CA THR A 117 -3.82 7.28 14.66
C THR A 117 -4.96 6.35 15.04
N GLY A 118 -4.76 5.57 16.10
CA GLY A 118 -5.80 4.74 16.70
C GLY A 118 -6.81 5.55 17.52
N GLU A 119 -7.96 4.96 17.82
CA GLU A 119 -8.97 5.56 18.72
C GLU A 119 -8.43 5.81 20.14
N ASP A 120 -7.40 5.07 20.53
CA ASP A 120 -6.66 5.23 21.78
C ASP A 120 -5.59 6.33 21.74
N GLY A 121 -5.48 7.04 20.61
CA GLY A 121 -4.50 8.10 20.37
C GLY A 121 -3.08 7.60 20.10
N GLN A 122 -2.86 6.28 20.03
CA GLN A 122 -1.55 5.73 19.71
C GLN A 122 -1.28 5.72 18.22
N VAL A 123 0.00 5.69 17.85
CA VAL A 123 0.46 5.50 16.47
C VAL A 123 0.49 4.01 16.15
N TYR A 124 -0.03 3.66 14.99
CA TYR A 124 -0.05 2.31 14.45
C TYR A 124 0.71 2.23 13.12
N ASN A 125 1.42 1.14 12.92
CA ASN A 125 2.01 0.78 11.65
C ASN A 125 0.94 0.16 10.74
N CYS A 126 0.74 0.70 9.53
CA CYS A 126 -0.22 0.17 8.58
C CYS A 126 0.47 -0.47 7.38
N ASN A 127 -0.18 -1.47 6.79
CA ASN A 127 0.26 -1.97 5.49
C ASN A 127 0.04 -0.89 4.43
N ALA A 128 1.10 -0.55 3.68
CA ALA A 128 1.08 0.55 2.71
C ALA A 128 0.07 0.31 1.57
N ASP A 129 -0.09 -0.94 1.12
CA ASP A 129 -1.03 -1.28 0.06
C ASP A 129 -2.48 -1.13 0.55
N VAL A 130 -2.76 -1.57 1.79
CA VAL A 130 -4.07 -1.40 2.42
C VAL A 130 -4.38 0.08 2.64
N ALA A 131 -3.41 0.86 3.14
CA ALA A 131 -3.57 2.30 3.34
C ALA A 131 -3.82 3.04 2.00
N ALA A 132 -3.11 2.66 0.92
CA ALA A 132 -3.33 3.19 -0.42
C ALA A 132 -4.73 2.86 -0.96
N GLY A 133 -5.18 1.63 -0.76
CA GLY A 133 -6.54 1.23 -1.14
C GLY A 133 -7.61 2.01 -0.38
N GLN A 134 -7.46 2.20 0.93
CA GLN A 134 -8.40 2.99 1.73
C GLN A 134 -8.40 4.47 1.32
N ALA A 135 -7.23 5.04 0.99
CA ALA A 135 -7.17 6.38 0.41
C ALA A 135 -7.91 6.45 -0.94
N ALA A 136 -7.78 5.41 -1.79
CA ALA A 136 -8.50 5.33 -3.04
C ALA A 136 -10.01 5.17 -2.85
N VAL A 137 -10.45 4.36 -1.90
CA VAL A 137 -11.88 4.24 -1.51
C VAL A 137 -12.46 5.62 -1.13
N ALA A 138 -11.72 6.40 -0.33
CA ALA A 138 -12.17 7.70 0.14
C ALA A 138 -12.15 8.79 -0.94
N LEU A 139 -11.14 8.80 -1.81
CA LEU A 139 -10.93 9.83 -2.85
C LEU A 139 -11.59 9.50 -4.19
N ARG A 140 -11.91 8.22 -4.44
CA ARG A 140 -12.48 7.70 -5.69
C ARG A 140 -11.75 8.19 -6.95
N PRO A 141 -10.44 7.94 -7.07
CA PRO A 141 -9.70 8.30 -8.28
C PRO A 141 -10.16 7.41 -9.44
N LYS A 142 -9.92 7.86 -10.67
CA LYS A 142 -10.16 7.01 -11.85
C LYS A 142 -9.29 5.75 -11.83
N ARG A 143 -8.06 5.85 -11.33
CA ARG A 143 -7.09 4.75 -11.31
C ARG A 143 -6.36 4.69 -9.98
N LEU A 144 -6.13 3.46 -9.49
CA LEU A 144 -5.19 3.17 -8.40
C LEU A 144 -4.06 2.33 -8.98
N VAL A 145 -2.81 2.73 -8.75
CA VAL A 145 -1.64 2.00 -9.26
C VAL A 145 -0.76 1.54 -8.11
N TYR A 146 -0.59 0.24 -7.98
CA TYR A 146 0.38 -0.38 -7.08
C TYR A 146 1.69 -0.62 -7.83
N MET A 147 2.74 0.07 -7.42
CA MET A 147 4.10 -0.13 -7.92
C MET A 147 4.85 -1.06 -6.97
N SER A 148 5.25 -2.23 -7.44
CA SER A 148 5.92 -3.24 -6.62
C SER A 148 7.21 -3.74 -7.28
N ASP A 149 7.79 -4.79 -6.74
CA ASP A 149 8.98 -5.46 -7.28
C ASP A 149 8.64 -6.76 -8.05
N VAL A 150 7.38 -6.87 -8.49
CA VAL A 150 6.90 -7.95 -9.36
C VAL A 150 6.20 -7.36 -10.58
N PRO A 151 6.21 -8.04 -11.74
CA PRO A 151 5.65 -7.50 -12.98
C PRO A 151 4.12 -7.35 -12.97
N GLY A 152 3.44 -7.99 -12.04
CA GLY A 152 1.98 -8.05 -11.92
C GLY A 152 1.57 -9.34 -11.25
N LEU A 153 0.34 -9.78 -11.47
CA LEU A 153 -0.13 -11.12 -11.10
C LEU A 153 0.37 -12.13 -12.14
N LEU A 154 1.06 -13.17 -11.70
CA LEU A 154 1.56 -14.24 -12.56
C LEU A 154 0.63 -15.44 -12.48
N GLN A 155 0.22 -15.97 -13.63
CA GLN A 155 -0.50 -17.25 -13.70
C GLN A 155 0.36 -18.40 -13.15
N ASN A 156 1.67 -18.34 -13.41
CA ASN A 156 2.69 -19.23 -12.87
C ASN A 156 3.79 -18.38 -12.21
N PRO A 157 3.98 -18.44 -10.87
CA PRO A 157 4.98 -17.64 -10.17
C PRO A 157 6.42 -17.85 -10.66
N ASP A 158 6.73 -18.98 -11.26
CA ASP A 158 8.05 -19.33 -11.77
C ASP A 158 8.29 -18.85 -13.22
N ASP A 159 7.25 -18.31 -13.89
CA ASP A 159 7.33 -17.79 -15.25
C ASP A 159 6.97 -16.29 -15.30
N PRO A 160 7.95 -15.39 -15.38
CA PRO A 160 7.71 -13.95 -15.49
C PRO A 160 6.92 -13.52 -16.75
N ALA A 161 6.84 -14.38 -17.77
CA ALA A 161 6.07 -14.09 -18.97
C ALA A 161 4.58 -14.43 -18.81
N SER A 162 4.20 -15.08 -17.71
CA SER A 162 2.81 -15.49 -17.44
C SER A 162 1.98 -14.40 -16.76
N VAL A 163 2.26 -13.13 -17.02
CA VAL A 163 1.50 -12.00 -16.46
C VAL A 163 0.04 -12.06 -16.92
N ILE A 164 -0.88 -11.99 -15.98
CA ILE A 164 -2.31 -11.83 -16.23
C ILE A 164 -2.53 -10.35 -16.53
N SER A 165 -2.68 -9.98 -17.79
CA SER A 165 -2.80 -8.56 -18.20
C SER A 165 -4.10 -7.93 -17.73
N HIS A 166 -5.19 -8.70 -17.68
CA HIS A 166 -6.51 -8.24 -17.26
C HIS A 166 -7.17 -9.28 -16.37
N LEU A 167 -7.69 -8.85 -15.23
CA LEU A 167 -8.36 -9.69 -14.25
C LEU A 167 -9.69 -9.05 -13.83
N PRO A 168 -10.82 -9.60 -14.29
CA PRO A 168 -12.12 -9.23 -13.76
C PRO A 168 -12.26 -9.56 -12.27
N VAL A 169 -12.88 -8.67 -11.50
CA VAL A 169 -13.11 -8.88 -10.05
C VAL A 169 -13.77 -10.23 -9.77
N ALA A 170 -14.70 -10.66 -10.65
CA ALA A 170 -15.40 -11.93 -10.51
C ALA A 170 -14.49 -13.18 -10.53
N GLU A 171 -13.29 -13.09 -11.11
CA GLU A 171 -12.35 -14.22 -11.23
C GLU A 171 -11.36 -14.30 -10.05
N VAL A 172 -11.28 -13.25 -9.21
CA VAL A 172 -10.30 -13.15 -8.12
C VAL A 172 -10.40 -14.31 -7.14
N GLU A 173 -11.59 -14.66 -6.69
CA GLU A 173 -11.77 -15.73 -5.71
C GLU A 173 -11.38 -17.11 -6.27
N ALA A 174 -11.63 -17.36 -7.56
CA ALA A 174 -11.19 -18.59 -8.21
C ALA A 174 -9.65 -18.68 -8.28
N LEU A 175 -8.96 -17.57 -8.57
CA LEU A 175 -7.50 -17.53 -8.59
C LEU A 175 -6.88 -17.66 -7.18
N LYS A 176 -7.54 -17.14 -6.14
CA LYS A 176 -7.14 -17.38 -4.74
C LYS A 176 -7.29 -18.86 -4.37
N ALA A 177 -8.45 -19.46 -4.67
CA ALA A 177 -8.70 -20.87 -4.41
C ALA A 177 -7.75 -21.79 -5.17
N GLY A 178 -7.36 -21.41 -6.39
CA GLY A 178 -6.37 -22.10 -7.23
C GLY A 178 -4.91 -21.88 -6.80
N GLY A 179 -4.65 -21.01 -5.79
CA GLY A 179 -3.31 -20.72 -5.31
C GLY A 179 -2.47 -19.79 -6.19
N VAL A 180 -3.02 -19.25 -7.27
CA VAL A 180 -2.37 -18.26 -8.15
C VAL A 180 -2.16 -16.96 -7.38
N ILE A 181 -3.21 -16.48 -6.71
CA ILE A 181 -3.12 -15.34 -5.79
C ILE A 181 -2.84 -15.90 -4.40
N SER A 182 -1.63 -15.70 -3.89
CA SER A 182 -1.20 -16.27 -2.62
C SER A 182 -0.32 -15.30 -1.81
N LYS A 183 -0.13 -15.62 -0.53
CA LYS A 183 0.80 -14.93 0.40
C LYS A 183 0.62 -13.39 0.38
N GLY A 184 1.71 -12.66 0.12
CA GLY A 184 1.74 -11.20 0.12
C GLY A 184 0.92 -10.52 -0.98
N MET A 185 0.44 -11.25 -2.01
CA MET A 185 -0.44 -10.71 -3.03
C MET A 185 -1.89 -10.62 -2.56
N ILE A 186 -2.31 -11.46 -1.60
CA ILE A 186 -3.71 -11.47 -1.10
C ILE A 186 -4.12 -10.08 -0.58
N PRO A 187 -3.41 -9.43 0.36
CA PRO A 187 -3.81 -8.13 0.86
C PRO A 187 -3.86 -7.03 -0.23
N LYS A 188 -2.97 -7.11 -1.23
CA LYS A 188 -2.96 -6.17 -2.36
C LYS A 188 -4.20 -6.34 -3.23
N VAL A 189 -4.51 -7.59 -3.60
CA VAL A 189 -5.67 -7.91 -4.44
C VAL A 189 -6.97 -7.61 -3.71
N ASP A 190 -7.08 -7.94 -2.41
CA ASP A 190 -8.25 -7.59 -1.60
C ASP A 190 -8.47 -6.08 -1.53
N SER A 191 -7.39 -5.33 -1.36
CA SER A 191 -7.42 -3.87 -1.37
C SER A 191 -7.85 -3.32 -2.74
N ALA A 192 -7.39 -3.94 -3.84
CA ALA A 192 -7.81 -3.59 -5.20
C ALA A 192 -9.30 -3.85 -5.44
N VAL A 193 -9.79 -5.04 -5.08
CA VAL A 193 -11.21 -5.40 -5.18
C VAL A 193 -12.08 -4.43 -4.38
N THR A 194 -11.66 -4.11 -3.16
CA THR A 194 -12.37 -3.14 -2.31
C THR A 194 -12.43 -1.75 -2.96
N ALA A 195 -11.32 -1.31 -3.58
CA ALA A 195 -11.27 -0.02 -4.26
C ALA A 195 -12.19 0.01 -5.50
N VAL A 196 -12.20 -1.06 -6.32
CA VAL A 196 -13.11 -1.18 -7.47
C VAL A 196 -14.58 -1.15 -7.00
N ALA A 197 -14.92 -1.94 -5.98
CA ALA A 197 -16.27 -1.97 -5.40
C ALA A 197 -16.72 -0.59 -4.86
N ALA A 198 -15.77 0.26 -4.43
CA ALA A 198 -16.03 1.62 -3.98
C ALA A 198 -16.14 2.65 -5.12
N GLY A 199 -15.92 2.24 -6.38
CA GLY A 199 -16.08 3.08 -7.57
C GLY A 199 -14.78 3.57 -8.20
N VAL A 200 -13.61 3.02 -7.84
CA VAL A 200 -12.38 3.19 -8.61
C VAL A 200 -12.53 2.41 -9.92
N GLU A 201 -12.35 3.06 -11.08
CA GLU A 201 -12.64 2.42 -12.36
C GLU A 201 -11.68 1.25 -12.65
N LYS A 202 -10.39 1.42 -12.34
CA LYS A 202 -9.33 0.45 -12.62
C LYS A 202 -8.25 0.47 -11.56
N VAL A 203 -7.73 -0.70 -11.22
CA VAL A 203 -6.57 -0.86 -10.36
C VAL A 203 -5.47 -1.60 -11.11
N PHE A 204 -4.25 -1.11 -11.02
CA PHE A 204 -3.10 -1.66 -11.74
C PHE A 204 -2.03 -2.16 -10.76
N PHE A 205 -1.43 -3.30 -11.08
CA PHE A 205 -0.20 -3.80 -10.45
C PHE A 205 0.92 -3.76 -11.48
N ILE A 206 1.96 -2.97 -11.23
CA ILE A 206 3.09 -2.79 -12.17
C ILE A 206 4.43 -2.98 -11.48
N ASP A 207 5.44 -3.33 -12.26
CA ASP A 207 6.83 -3.38 -11.79
C ASP A 207 7.43 -1.96 -11.71
N GLY A 208 7.60 -1.47 -10.48
CA GLY A 208 8.20 -0.16 -10.24
C GLY A 208 9.70 -0.08 -10.55
N ARG A 209 10.37 -1.22 -10.80
CA ARG A 209 11.79 -1.27 -11.19
C ARG A 209 11.98 -1.02 -12.69
N PHE A 210 10.93 -1.21 -13.48
CA PHE A 210 10.97 -0.97 -14.91
C PHE A 210 10.78 0.53 -15.19
N SER A 211 11.74 1.13 -15.90
CA SER A 211 11.70 2.57 -16.20
C SER A 211 10.45 2.94 -16.97
N HIS A 212 9.78 3.99 -16.51
CA HIS A 212 8.56 4.52 -17.13
C HIS A 212 7.35 3.56 -17.13
N SER A 213 7.37 2.49 -16.33
CA SER A 213 6.26 1.52 -16.25
C SER A 213 4.90 2.17 -16.02
N LEU A 214 4.83 3.20 -15.15
CA LEU A 214 3.61 3.96 -14.91
C LEU A 214 3.09 4.67 -16.18
N LEU A 215 3.98 5.27 -16.98
CA LEU A 215 3.59 5.93 -18.22
C LEU A 215 3.13 4.93 -19.27
N LEU A 216 3.84 3.80 -19.39
CA LEU A 216 3.48 2.74 -20.32
C LEU A 216 2.11 2.15 -19.96
N GLU A 217 1.84 1.89 -18.67
CA GLU A 217 0.54 1.37 -18.23
C GLU A 217 -0.62 2.33 -18.50
N ILE A 218 -0.41 3.63 -18.29
CA ILE A 218 -1.49 4.63 -18.40
C ILE A 218 -1.74 5.07 -19.85
N PHE A 219 -0.70 5.11 -20.69
CA PHE A 219 -0.75 5.75 -22.01
C PHE A 219 -0.60 4.77 -23.18
N THR A 220 -0.49 3.46 -22.95
CA THR A 220 -0.48 2.46 -24.03
C THR A 220 -1.62 1.46 -23.87
N ASP A 221 -2.12 0.94 -24.99
CA ASP A 221 -3.21 -0.04 -24.98
C ASP A 221 -2.77 -1.41 -24.45
N ALA A 222 -1.49 -1.76 -24.62
CA ALA A 222 -0.96 -3.07 -24.21
C ALA A 222 -0.72 -3.16 -22.70
N GLY A 223 -0.45 -2.02 -22.03
CA GLY A 223 -0.02 -2.02 -20.64
C GLY A 223 1.31 -2.75 -20.40
N VAL A 224 1.72 -2.87 -19.15
CA VAL A 224 2.94 -3.59 -18.74
C VAL A 224 2.74 -4.43 -17.49
N GLY A 225 1.54 -4.45 -16.93
CA GLY A 225 1.22 -5.09 -15.67
C GLY A 225 -0.11 -5.84 -15.69
N THR A 226 -0.78 -5.85 -14.54
CA THR A 226 -2.11 -6.44 -14.37
C THR A 226 -3.13 -5.34 -14.09
N GLU A 227 -4.17 -5.26 -14.89
CA GLU A 227 -5.35 -4.45 -14.64
C GLU A 227 -6.40 -5.28 -13.88
N ILE A 228 -6.96 -4.75 -12.80
CA ILE A 228 -8.16 -5.27 -12.14
C ILE A 228 -9.29 -4.26 -12.32
N ALA A 229 -10.41 -4.73 -12.86
CA ALA A 229 -11.61 -3.94 -13.10
C ALA A 229 -12.88 -4.76 -12.84
N GLU A 230 -14.04 -4.09 -12.86
CA GLU A 230 -15.34 -4.77 -12.68
C GLU A 230 -15.60 -5.85 -13.75
N LYS A 231 -15.22 -5.55 -15.01
CA LYS A 231 -15.35 -6.43 -16.19
C LYS A 231 -14.05 -6.45 -16.97
#